data_dfc53c3941fe1140c856373d317ea043
#
_entry.id   dfc53c3941fe1140c856373d317ea043
#
_cell.length_a   1.000
_cell.length_b   1.000
_cell.length_c   1.000
_cell.angle_alpha   90.00
_cell.angle_beta   90.00
_cell.angle_gamma   90.00
#
_symmetry.space_group_name_H-M   'P 1'
#
loop_
_entity.id
_entity.type
_entity.pdbx_description
1 polymer ?
#
loop_
_entity_poly.entity_id
_entity_poly.type
_entity_poly.pdbx_seq_one_letter_code
_entity_poly.pdbx_strand_id
1 'polypeptide(L)'
;MTLFIKRRTAIRIISFGIAAIAVLSVLAFRYKIEAGAAHRKLEQTLVQNISDLTTYASDIRSDLQKIQYANTPPMLATLSSKIWREASFAKESLDLLPVSYNRLQNTNKLLSQVGDYCVSLSKKFSAGEDITEEERRTLAILADYCEKMLNEIAVVSDELATGSLTYAMLNEELTRTMEGAQDGVSVTEGFSEFEESFAAYPSLIYDGPFSDHILQQAPRALAGAYTVTEEAARQSAATALGVEAQQLTSEETEYSRMESYCFSGDGVYAIVTKQGGQICSVLKDRIPEGENISAEEALKRAQAYLASLGYENMDSSYYEIAGNILTANFAARQGSATIYPDLV
;
A
#
# COMPACT_ATOMS: atom_id res chain seq x y z
N MET A 1 -9.75 60.30 -28.84
CA MET A 1 -8.92 59.97 -30.02
C MET A 1 -9.71 58.96 -30.88
N THR A 2 -10.50 59.44 -31.86
CA THR A 2 -11.33 58.62 -32.74
C THR A 2 -10.46 58.11 -33.87
N LEU A 3 -10.14 56.82 -33.83
CA LEU A 3 -9.40 56.10 -34.88
C LEU A 3 -10.31 55.95 -36.11
N PHE A 4 -10.12 56.78 -37.15
CA PHE A 4 -10.78 56.62 -38.47
C PHE A 4 -10.10 55.46 -39.23
N ILE A 5 -10.68 54.25 -39.13
CA ILE A 5 -10.22 53.08 -39.90
C ILE A 5 -10.76 53.22 -41.33
N LYS A 6 -9.87 53.16 -42.36
CA LYS A 6 -10.30 53.16 -43.76
C LYS A 6 -11.20 51.97 -44.03
N ARG A 7 -12.33 52.16 -44.76
CA ARG A 7 -13.34 51.13 -45.06
C ARG A 7 -12.74 49.82 -45.58
N ARG A 8 -11.69 49.87 -46.40
CA ARG A 8 -10.97 48.70 -46.93
C ARG A 8 -10.24 47.92 -45.82
N THR A 9 -9.68 48.60 -44.85
CA THR A 9 -8.98 47.98 -43.70
C THR A 9 -9.99 47.34 -42.76
N ALA A 10 -11.13 47.97 -42.51
CA ALA A 10 -12.21 47.41 -41.70
C ALA A 10 -12.76 46.12 -42.32
N ILE A 11 -13.00 46.08 -43.64
CA ILE A 11 -13.47 44.88 -44.37
C ILE A 11 -12.45 43.76 -44.22
N ARG A 12 -11.15 44.04 -44.37
CA ARG A 12 -10.10 43.00 -44.18
C ARG A 12 -10.07 42.46 -42.78
N ILE A 13 -10.13 43.28 -41.77
CA ILE A 13 -10.13 42.86 -40.36
C ILE A 13 -11.35 41.97 -40.07
N ILE A 14 -12.53 42.40 -40.54
CA ILE A 14 -13.75 41.59 -40.36
C ILE A 14 -13.66 40.25 -41.10
N SER A 15 -13.15 40.23 -42.32
CA SER A 15 -12.99 39.03 -43.12
C SER A 15 -12.02 38.04 -42.46
N PHE A 16 -10.86 38.51 -41.96
CA PHE A 16 -9.93 37.66 -41.19
C PHE A 16 -10.53 37.23 -39.86
N GLY A 17 -11.29 38.05 -39.18
CA GLY A 17 -12.00 37.71 -37.96
C GLY A 17 -13.00 36.56 -38.19
N ILE A 18 -13.82 36.66 -39.24
CA ILE A 18 -14.77 35.59 -39.61
C ILE A 18 -14.04 34.30 -39.97
N ALA A 19 -12.94 34.38 -40.73
CA ALA A 19 -12.16 33.19 -41.11
C ALA A 19 -11.52 32.55 -39.84
N ALA A 20 -11.00 33.35 -38.92
CA ALA A 20 -10.46 32.84 -37.65
C ALA A 20 -11.53 32.15 -36.79
N ILE A 21 -12.71 32.74 -36.65
CA ILE A 21 -13.86 32.15 -35.94
C ILE A 21 -14.28 30.85 -36.59
N ALA A 22 -14.37 30.78 -37.92
CA ALA A 22 -14.72 29.54 -38.63
C ALA A 22 -13.70 28.42 -38.36
N VAL A 23 -12.40 28.71 -38.42
CA VAL A 23 -11.34 27.73 -38.12
C VAL A 23 -11.43 27.27 -36.66
N LEU A 24 -11.56 28.19 -35.71
CA LEU A 24 -11.70 27.87 -34.29
C LEU A 24 -12.95 27.01 -34.00
N SER A 25 -14.07 27.32 -34.67
CA SER A 25 -15.30 26.53 -34.54
C SER A 25 -15.13 25.08 -35.04
N VAL A 26 -14.43 24.90 -36.16
CA VAL A 26 -14.13 23.55 -36.68
C VAL A 26 -13.20 22.81 -35.75
N LEU A 27 -12.16 23.45 -35.22
CA LEU A 27 -11.25 22.85 -34.24
C LEU A 27 -11.97 22.48 -32.93
N ALA A 28 -12.80 23.37 -32.41
CA ALA A 28 -13.59 23.09 -31.21
C ALA A 28 -14.57 21.93 -31.40
N PHE A 29 -15.20 21.86 -32.57
CA PHE A 29 -16.09 20.74 -32.91
C PHE A 29 -15.36 19.41 -33.03
N ARG A 30 -14.21 19.38 -33.70
CA ARG A 30 -13.35 18.18 -33.76
C ARG A 30 -12.92 17.73 -32.37
N TYR A 31 -12.42 18.67 -31.54
CA TYR A 31 -12.01 18.39 -30.17
C TYR A 31 -13.15 17.80 -29.33
N LYS A 32 -14.37 18.35 -29.46
CA LYS A 32 -15.55 17.80 -28.77
C LYS A 32 -15.89 16.37 -29.20
N ILE A 33 -15.75 16.04 -30.50
CA ILE A 33 -15.97 14.67 -30.99
C ILE A 33 -14.90 13.73 -30.45
N GLU A 34 -13.63 14.11 -30.50
CA GLU A 34 -12.50 13.30 -30.03
C GLU A 34 -12.58 13.07 -28.51
N ALA A 35 -12.89 14.12 -27.73
CA ALA A 35 -13.11 14.01 -26.29
C ALA A 35 -14.29 13.10 -25.95
N GLY A 36 -15.41 13.20 -26.67
CA GLY A 36 -16.54 12.30 -26.48
C GLY A 36 -16.25 10.84 -26.86
N ALA A 37 -15.40 10.60 -27.85
CA ALA A 37 -14.97 9.25 -28.20
C ALA A 37 -14.03 8.67 -27.14
N ALA A 38 -13.09 9.46 -26.64
CA ALA A 38 -12.19 9.08 -25.55
C ALA A 38 -12.97 8.75 -24.27
N HIS A 39 -13.96 9.59 -23.92
CA HIS A 39 -14.79 9.37 -22.73
C HIS A 39 -15.58 8.03 -22.81
N ARG A 40 -16.22 7.76 -23.94
CA ARG A 40 -16.92 6.48 -24.14
C ARG A 40 -15.97 5.28 -24.05
N LYS A 41 -14.74 5.42 -24.53
CA LYS A 41 -13.74 4.35 -24.42
C LYS A 41 -13.35 4.08 -22.96
N LEU A 42 -13.18 5.13 -22.16
CA LEU A 42 -12.87 5.00 -20.73
C LEU A 42 -14.03 4.33 -19.97
N GLU A 43 -15.28 4.70 -20.26
CA GLU A 43 -16.44 4.02 -19.67
C GLU A 43 -16.54 2.54 -20.08
N GLN A 44 -16.31 2.22 -21.35
CA GLN A 44 -16.27 0.83 -21.79
C GLN A 44 -15.16 0.04 -21.10
N THR A 45 -13.99 0.64 -20.91
CA THR A 45 -12.87 0.01 -20.18
C THR A 45 -13.24 -0.22 -18.72
N LEU A 46 -13.91 0.73 -18.05
CA LEU A 46 -14.37 0.57 -16.68
C LEU A 46 -15.36 -0.61 -16.55
N VAL A 47 -16.36 -0.66 -17.41
CA VAL A 47 -17.35 -1.76 -17.43
C VAL A 47 -16.66 -3.11 -17.68
N GLN A 48 -15.69 -3.15 -18.61
CA GLN A 48 -14.92 -4.36 -18.87
C GLN A 48 -14.12 -4.80 -17.65
N ASN A 49 -13.40 -3.89 -16.97
CA ASN A 49 -12.62 -4.20 -15.77
C ASN A 49 -13.49 -4.72 -14.63
N ILE A 50 -14.69 -4.17 -14.43
CA ILE A 50 -15.65 -4.67 -13.43
C ILE A 50 -16.17 -6.06 -13.82
N SER A 51 -16.46 -6.31 -15.10
CA SER A 51 -16.87 -7.63 -15.59
C SER A 51 -15.76 -8.68 -15.42
N ASP A 52 -14.53 -8.31 -15.72
CA ASP A 52 -13.36 -9.18 -15.57
C ASP A 52 -13.10 -9.49 -14.10
N LEU A 53 -13.16 -8.49 -13.22
CA LEU A 53 -13.05 -8.65 -11.76
C LEU A 53 -14.13 -9.59 -11.23
N THR A 54 -15.38 -9.44 -11.68
CA THR A 54 -16.50 -10.35 -11.34
C THR A 54 -16.17 -11.80 -11.73
N THR A 55 -15.66 -11.99 -12.93
CA THR A 55 -15.32 -13.31 -13.45
C THR A 55 -14.22 -13.96 -12.60
N TYR A 56 -13.12 -13.23 -12.37
CA TYR A 56 -11.99 -13.75 -11.59
C TYR A 56 -12.39 -14.03 -10.14
N ALA A 57 -13.13 -13.15 -9.49
CA ALA A 57 -13.62 -13.35 -8.13
C ALA A 57 -14.54 -14.59 -8.01
N SER A 58 -15.42 -14.81 -9.00
CA SER A 58 -16.28 -15.98 -9.08
C SER A 58 -15.48 -17.27 -9.26
N ASP A 59 -14.47 -17.24 -10.11
CA ASP A 59 -13.60 -18.39 -10.37
C ASP A 59 -12.76 -18.71 -9.13
N ILE A 60 -12.18 -17.71 -8.47
CA ILE A 60 -11.44 -17.87 -7.21
C ILE A 60 -12.34 -18.51 -6.15
N ARG A 61 -13.55 -17.98 -5.93
CA ARG A 61 -14.53 -18.54 -4.98
C ARG A 61 -14.82 -20.01 -5.29
N SER A 62 -15.14 -20.31 -6.55
CA SER A 62 -15.45 -21.68 -6.99
C SER A 62 -14.29 -22.64 -6.77
N ASP A 63 -13.07 -22.21 -7.05
CA ASP A 63 -11.88 -23.03 -6.89
C ASP A 63 -11.44 -23.15 -5.41
N LEU A 64 -11.70 -22.13 -4.57
CA LEU A 64 -11.58 -22.24 -3.11
C LEU A 64 -12.57 -23.25 -2.50
N GLN A 65 -13.76 -23.38 -3.04
CA GLN A 65 -14.70 -24.42 -2.63
C GLN A 65 -14.21 -25.83 -3.03
N LYS A 66 -13.64 -25.99 -4.23
CA LYS A 66 -13.11 -27.28 -4.71
C LYS A 66 -11.85 -27.70 -3.96
N ILE A 67 -10.96 -26.77 -3.64
CA ILE A 67 -9.65 -27.08 -3.01
C ILE A 67 -9.83 -27.65 -1.61
N GLN A 68 -10.92 -27.33 -0.91
CA GLN A 68 -11.27 -27.91 0.39
C GLN A 68 -11.41 -29.44 0.33
N TYR A 69 -11.77 -29.98 -0.83
CA TYR A 69 -11.98 -31.41 -1.07
C TYR A 69 -10.85 -32.04 -1.89
N ALA A 70 -9.80 -31.27 -2.20
CA ALA A 70 -8.65 -31.81 -2.91
C ALA A 70 -7.89 -32.80 -2.02
N ASN A 71 -7.69 -34.01 -2.53
CA ASN A 71 -7.09 -35.15 -1.81
C ASN A 71 -5.83 -35.71 -2.50
N THR A 72 -5.34 -35.04 -3.54
CA THR A 72 -4.12 -35.41 -4.25
C THR A 72 -3.22 -34.20 -4.49
N PRO A 73 -1.87 -34.35 -4.40
CA PRO A 73 -0.94 -33.25 -4.65
C PRO A 73 -1.12 -32.59 -6.02
N PRO A 74 -1.31 -33.32 -7.14
CA PRO A 74 -1.51 -32.69 -8.45
C PRO A 74 -2.78 -31.85 -8.54
N MET A 75 -3.88 -32.30 -7.91
CA MET A 75 -5.14 -31.55 -7.88
C MET A 75 -4.99 -30.26 -7.09
N LEU A 76 -4.37 -30.35 -5.91
CA LEU A 76 -4.11 -29.19 -5.05
C LEU A 76 -3.20 -28.17 -5.75
N ALA A 77 -2.11 -28.65 -6.38
CA ALA A 77 -1.20 -27.79 -7.12
C ALA A 77 -1.87 -27.09 -8.30
N THR A 78 -2.75 -27.79 -9.02
CA THR A 78 -3.48 -27.24 -10.15
C THR A 78 -4.45 -26.14 -9.70
N LEU A 79 -5.26 -26.43 -8.66
CA LEU A 79 -6.22 -25.45 -8.12
C LEU A 79 -5.51 -24.25 -7.51
N SER A 80 -4.45 -24.46 -6.74
CA SER A 80 -3.65 -23.38 -6.13
C SER A 80 -3.04 -22.46 -7.18
N SER A 81 -2.45 -23.04 -8.23
CA SER A 81 -1.88 -22.25 -9.34
C SER A 81 -2.94 -21.46 -10.11
N LYS A 82 -4.14 -22.05 -10.25
CA LYS A 82 -5.28 -21.39 -10.90
C LYS A 82 -5.77 -20.22 -10.05
N ILE A 83 -6.01 -20.44 -8.76
CA ILE A 83 -6.43 -19.38 -7.82
C ILE A 83 -5.40 -18.24 -7.78
N TRP A 84 -4.12 -18.55 -7.68
CA TRP A 84 -3.05 -17.55 -7.67
C TRP A 84 -3.04 -16.69 -8.93
N ARG A 85 -3.20 -17.31 -10.11
CA ARG A 85 -3.26 -16.60 -11.39
C ARG A 85 -4.48 -15.70 -11.49
N GLU A 86 -5.66 -16.22 -11.11
CA GLU A 86 -6.92 -15.47 -11.16
C GLU A 86 -6.93 -14.32 -10.15
N ALA A 87 -6.34 -14.53 -8.97
CA ALA A 87 -6.13 -13.46 -7.99
C ALA A 87 -5.21 -12.35 -8.54
N SER A 88 -4.17 -12.72 -9.30
CA SER A 88 -3.29 -11.74 -9.95
C SER A 88 -4.02 -10.92 -11.02
N PHE A 89 -4.85 -11.57 -11.84
CA PHE A 89 -5.66 -10.88 -12.85
C PHE A 89 -6.76 -10.01 -12.22
N ALA A 90 -7.38 -10.49 -11.13
CA ALA A 90 -8.34 -9.69 -10.37
C ALA A 90 -7.71 -8.40 -9.82
N LYS A 91 -6.48 -8.49 -9.30
CA LYS A 91 -5.72 -7.31 -8.85
C LYS A 91 -5.44 -6.34 -9.99
N GLU A 92 -5.01 -6.84 -11.16
CA GLU A 92 -4.79 -6.01 -12.33
C GLU A 92 -6.08 -5.26 -12.75
N SER A 93 -7.23 -5.95 -12.77
CA SER A 93 -8.51 -5.33 -13.05
C SER A 93 -8.90 -4.28 -12.00
N LEU A 94 -8.59 -4.54 -10.72
CA LEU A 94 -8.84 -3.63 -9.61
C LEU A 94 -7.97 -2.37 -9.69
N ASP A 95 -6.70 -2.51 -10.05
CA ASP A 95 -5.74 -1.41 -10.16
C ASP A 95 -6.05 -0.47 -11.35
N LEU A 96 -6.82 -0.95 -12.33
CA LEU A 96 -7.30 -0.15 -13.46
C LEU A 96 -8.57 0.65 -13.15
N LEU A 97 -9.17 0.48 -11.98
CA LEU A 97 -10.32 1.28 -11.57
C LEU A 97 -9.88 2.69 -11.16
N PRO A 98 -10.60 3.74 -11.55
CA PRO A 98 -10.30 5.12 -11.16
C PRO A 98 -10.74 5.40 -9.71
N VAL A 99 -10.20 4.63 -8.77
CA VAL A 99 -10.48 4.69 -7.33
C VAL A 99 -9.17 4.83 -6.57
N SER A 100 -9.18 5.57 -5.47
CA SER A 100 -7.99 5.73 -4.64
C SER A 100 -7.51 4.38 -4.09
N TYR A 101 -6.19 4.13 -4.17
CA TYR A 101 -5.56 2.92 -3.66
C TYR A 101 -5.92 2.61 -2.20
N ASN A 102 -6.00 3.63 -1.36
CA ASN A 102 -6.34 3.45 0.05
C ASN A 102 -7.74 2.86 0.27
N ARG A 103 -8.65 3.04 -0.68
CA ARG A 103 -10.02 2.48 -0.62
C ARG A 103 -10.11 1.04 -1.11
N LEU A 104 -9.06 0.49 -1.69
CA LEU A 104 -9.00 -0.87 -2.22
C LEU A 104 -7.86 -1.67 -1.58
N GLN A 105 -7.27 -1.16 -0.50
CA GLN A 105 -6.11 -1.76 0.15
C GLN A 105 -6.41 -3.16 0.70
N ASN A 106 -7.53 -3.33 1.38
CA ASN A 106 -7.93 -4.61 1.95
C ASN A 106 -8.35 -5.60 0.88
N THR A 107 -9.03 -5.15 -0.18
CA THR A 107 -9.35 -5.97 -1.35
C THR A 107 -8.08 -6.49 -2.03
N ASN A 108 -7.11 -5.62 -2.25
CA ASN A 108 -5.79 -6.00 -2.79
C ASN A 108 -5.05 -6.99 -1.88
N LYS A 109 -5.12 -6.76 -0.57
CA LYS A 109 -4.56 -7.66 0.45
C LYS A 109 -5.23 -9.04 0.39
N LEU A 110 -6.57 -9.11 0.37
CA LEU A 110 -7.31 -10.36 0.24
C LEU A 110 -6.87 -11.15 -1.00
N LEU A 111 -6.88 -10.53 -2.17
CA LEU A 111 -6.52 -11.21 -3.42
C LEU A 111 -5.09 -11.75 -3.38
N SER A 112 -4.15 -11.01 -2.80
CA SER A 112 -2.78 -11.48 -2.61
C SER A 112 -2.72 -12.66 -1.65
N GLN A 113 -3.36 -12.56 -0.48
CA GLN A 113 -3.37 -13.60 0.54
C GLN A 113 -4.02 -14.89 0.08
N VAL A 114 -5.14 -14.80 -0.65
CA VAL A 114 -5.84 -15.97 -1.20
C VAL A 114 -4.91 -16.81 -2.08
N GLY A 115 -4.22 -16.14 -3.02
CA GLY A 115 -3.31 -16.83 -3.94
C GLY A 115 -2.13 -17.48 -3.21
N ASP A 116 -1.44 -16.70 -2.39
CA ASP A 116 -0.23 -17.14 -1.69
C ASP A 116 -0.54 -18.23 -0.65
N TYR A 117 -1.66 -18.12 0.05
CA TYR A 117 -2.11 -19.14 1.01
C TYR A 117 -2.35 -20.49 0.32
N CYS A 118 -3.07 -20.52 -0.80
CA CYS A 118 -3.30 -21.74 -1.55
C CYS A 118 -2.00 -22.37 -2.07
N VAL A 119 -1.05 -21.55 -2.52
CA VAL A 119 0.28 -22.03 -2.94
C VAL A 119 1.06 -22.62 -1.76
N SER A 120 0.99 -22.01 -0.57
CA SER A 120 1.65 -22.52 0.62
C SER A 120 1.08 -23.87 1.06
N LEU A 121 -0.25 -24.03 1.04
CA LEU A 121 -0.91 -25.31 1.31
C LEU A 121 -0.52 -26.40 0.30
N SER A 122 -0.39 -26.02 -0.98
CA SER A 122 0.05 -26.95 -2.03
C SER A 122 1.49 -27.45 -1.78
N LYS A 123 2.40 -26.56 -1.36
CA LYS A 123 3.78 -26.92 -1.00
C LYS A 123 3.80 -27.86 0.20
N LYS A 124 3.06 -27.53 1.27
CA LYS A 124 2.93 -28.34 2.48
C LYS A 124 2.43 -29.74 2.17
N PHE A 125 1.35 -29.86 1.40
CA PHE A 125 0.79 -31.16 1.01
C PHE A 125 1.72 -31.95 0.09
N SER A 126 2.48 -31.29 -0.79
CA SER A 126 3.48 -31.93 -1.63
C SER A 126 4.69 -32.45 -0.83
N ALA A 127 4.96 -31.89 0.35
CA ALA A 127 5.95 -32.36 1.29
C ALA A 127 5.47 -33.59 2.12
N GLY A 128 4.23 -34.02 1.95
CA GLY A 128 3.64 -35.15 2.63
C GLY A 128 2.92 -34.80 3.94
N GLU A 129 2.65 -33.50 4.17
CA GLU A 129 1.86 -33.04 5.31
C GLU A 129 0.39 -32.85 4.91
N ASP A 130 -0.54 -33.34 5.72
CA ASP A 130 -1.97 -33.18 5.46
C ASP A 130 -2.45 -31.75 5.73
N ILE A 131 -3.50 -31.35 5.01
CA ILE A 131 -4.22 -30.11 5.27
C ILE A 131 -5.08 -30.30 6.54
N THR A 132 -4.85 -29.46 7.53
CA THR A 132 -5.57 -29.50 8.80
C THR A 132 -7.03 -29.03 8.66
N GLU A 133 -7.87 -29.36 9.62
CA GLU A 133 -9.25 -28.86 9.69
C GLU A 133 -9.33 -27.33 9.86
N GLU A 134 -8.34 -26.73 10.51
CA GLU A 134 -8.24 -25.28 10.64
C GLU A 134 -7.93 -24.63 9.29
N GLU A 135 -7.00 -25.20 8.52
CA GLU A 135 -6.68 -24.72 7.17
C GLU A 135 -7.87 -24.88 6.21
N ARG A 136 -8.67 -25.96 6.35
CA ARG A 136 -9.91 -26.11 5.59
C ARG A 136 -10.95 -25.07 5.95
N ARG A 137 -11.10 -24.73 7.23
CA ARG A 137 -11.98 -23.63 7.68
C ARG A 137 -11.51 -22.28 7.14
N THR A 138 -10.20 -22.05 7.11
CA THR A 138 -9.62 -20.84 6.52
C THR A 138 -9.96 -20.72 5.04
N LEU A 139 -9.87 -21.81 4.27
CA LEU A 139 -10.29 -21.82 2.85
C LEU A 139 -11.79 -21.50 2.69
N ALA A 140 -12.63 -22.02 3.60
CA ALA A 140 -14.07 -21.69 3.59
C ALA A 140 -14.32 -20.20 3.89
N ILE A 141 -13.64 -19.65 4.87
CA ILE A 141 -13.72 -18.20 5.22
C ILE A 141 -13.26 -17.35 4.03
N LEU A 142 -12.18 -17.73 3.36
CA LEU A 142 -11.71 -17.03 2.15
C LEU A 142 -12.76 -17.06 1.02
N ALA A 143 -13.44 -18.21 0.84
CA ALA A 143 -14.53 -18.31 -0.15
C ALA A 143 -15.71 -17.41 0.21
N ASP A 144 -16.07 -17.29 1.49
CA ASP A 144 -17.13 -16.38 1.96
C ASP A 144 -16.76 -14.91 1.75
N TYR A 145 -15.49 -14.53 1.93
CA TYR A 145 -15.02 -13.18 1.62
C TYR A 145 -15.06 -12.89 0.13
N CYS A 146 -14.71 -13.85 -0.73
CA CYS A 146 -14.89 -13.71 -2.17
C CYS A 146 -16.37 -13.56 -2.56
N GLU A 147 -17.29 -14.21 -1.85
CA GLU A 147 -18.73 -14.02 -2.08
C GLU A 147 -19.21 -12.62 -1.67
N LYS A 148 -18.75 -12.11 -0.55
CA LYS A 148 -19.03 -10.71 -0.16
C LYS A 148 -18.49 -9.73 -1.21
N MET A 149 -17.25 -9.88 -1.63
CA MET A 149 -16.65 -9.07 -2.70
C MET A 149 -17.49 -9.11 -3.99
N LEU A 150 -18.00 -10.29 -4.38
CA LEU A 150 -18.88 -10.42 -5.55
C LEU A 150 -20.19 -9.65 -5.40
N ASN A 151 -20.78 -9.64 -4.22
CA ASN A 151 -22.00 -8.88 -3.94
C ASN A 151 -21.74 -7.37 -4.08
N GLU A 152 -20.64 -6.87 -3.56
CA GLU A 152 -20.26 -5.46 -3.69
C GLU A 152 -19.97 -5.07 -5.15
N ILE A 153 -19.24 -5.92 -5.88
CA ILE A 153 -19.00 -5.71 -7.31
C ILE A 153 -20.32 -5.69 -8.09
N ALA A 154 -21.30 -6.51 -7.71
CA ALA A 154 -22.61 -6.53 -8.35
C ALA A 154 -23.37 -5.22 -8.16
N VAL A 155 -23.29 -4.59 -6.97
CA VAL A 155 -23.85 -3.26 -6.71
C VAL A 155 -23.22 -2.22 -7.63
N VAL A 156 -21.89 -2.16 -7.67
CA VAL A 156 -21.14 -1.23 -8.54
C VAL A 156 -21.47 -1.46 -10.03
N SER A 157 -21.61 -2.73 -10.44
CA SER A 157 -22.00 -3.09 -11.82
C SER A 157 -23.40 -2.60 -12.17
N ASP A 158 -24.36 -2.71 -11.25
CA ASP A 158 -25.74 -2.22 -11.44
C ASP A 158 -25.78 -0.68 -11.50
N GLU A 159 -25.03 0.01 -10.67
CA GLU A 159 -24.89 1.46 -10.70
C GLU A 159 -24.29 1.96 -12.01
N LEU A 160 -23.29 1.27 -12.56
CA LEU A 160 -22.74 1.56 -13.87
C LEU A 160 -23.76 1.31 -15.00
N ALA A 161 -24.51 0.20 -14.91
CA ALA A 161 -25.52 -0.15 -15.91
C ALA A 161 -26.70 0.82 -15.94
N THR A 162 -27.10 1.33 -14.77
CA THR A 162 -28.17 2.34 -14.64
C THR A 162 -27.71 3.76 -14.92
N GLY A 163 -26.39 4.01 -15.01
CA GLY A 163 -25.79 5.33 -15.18
C GLY A 163 -25.80 6.17 -13.89
N SER A 164 -26.10 5.58 -12.75
CA SER A 164 -26.01 6.21 -11.42
C SER A 164 -24.55 6.45 -11.05
N LEU A 165 -23.64 5.61 -11.53
CA LEU A 165 -22.21 5.74 -11.44
C LEU A 165 -21.61 5.89 -12.85
N THR A 166 -20.64 6.79 -13.03
CA THR A 166 -19.95 7.01 -14.30
C THR A 166 -18.45 7.12 -14.07
N TYR A 167 -17.65 6.88 -15.11
CA TYR A 167 -16.20 7.10 -15.05
C TYR A 167 -15.85 8.53 -14.63
N ALA A 168 -16.62 9.53 -15.09
CA ALA A 168 -16.38 10.93 -14.77
C ALA A 168 -16.52 11.20 -13.26
N MET A 169 -17.54 10.62 -12.62
CA MET A 169 -17.77 10.77 -11.18
C MET A 169 -16.64 10.14 -10.36
N LEU A 170 -16.22 8.93 -10.70
CA LEU A 170 -15.10 8.24 -10.05
C LEU A 170 -13.79 9.01 -10.21
N ASN A 171 -13.51 9.49 -11.40
CA ASN A 171 -12.30 10.27 -11.68
C ASN A 171 -12.30 11.63 -10.97
N GLU A 172 -13.46 12.28 -10.83
CA GLU A 172 -13.59 13.52 -10.05
C GLU A 172 -13.34 13.27 -8.57
N GLU A 173 -13.87 12.18 -8.01
CA GLU A 173 -13.61 11.77 -6.63
C GLU A 173 -12.12 11.46 -6.40
N LEU A 174 -11.49 10.71 -7.31
CA LEU A 174 -10.06 10.44 -7.26
C LEU A 174 -9.23 11.72 -7.25
N THR A 175 -9.56 12.69 -8.13
CA THR A 175 -8.87 13.96 -8.22
C THR A 175 -9.00 14.77 -6.93
N ARG A 176 -10.19 14.85 -6.35
CA ARG A 176 -10.43 15.53 -5.06
C ARG A 176 -9.65 14.88 -3.91
N THR A 177 -9.58 13.55 -3.88
CA THR A 177 -8.81 12.82 -2.87
C THR A 177 -7.31 13.11 -3.00
N MET A 178 -6.79 13.19 -4.21
CA MET A 178 -5.39 13.55 -4.47
C MET A 178 -5.07 15.00 -4.10
N GLU A 179 -6.03 15.91 -4.15
CA GLU A 179 -5.90 17.31 -3.74
C GLU A 179 -6.07 17.53 -2.22
N GLY A 180 -6.25 16.45 -1.43
CA GLY A 180 -6.32 16.49 0.04
C GLY A 180 -7.69 16.88 0.60
N ALA A 181 -8.75 16.83 -0.18
CA ALA A 181 -10.12 17.04 0.32
C ALA A 181 -10.59 15.79 1.08
N GLN A 182 -10.83 15.94 2.39
CA GLN A 182 -11.19 14.82 3.28
C GLN A 182 -12.68 14.47 3.33
N ASP A 183 -13.60 15.26 2.81
CA ASP A 183 -15.05 15.00 2.93
C ASP A 183 -15.79 15.17 1.59
N GLY A 184 -15.97 14.07 0.89
CA GLY A 184 -16.95 13.91 -0.19
C GLY A 184 -17.82 12.68 0.07
N VAL A 185 -19.11 12.75 -0.23
CA VAL A 185 -19.98 11.58 -0.27
C VAL A 185 -19.29 10.53 -1.15
N SER A 186 -18.98 9.36 -0.58
CA SER A 186 -18.33 8.29 -1.30
C SER A 186 -19.26 7.80 -2.41
N VAL A 187 -18.82 7.94 -3.65
CA VAL A 187 -19.53 7.41 -4.82
C VAL A 187 -19.42 5.88 -4.88
N THR A 188 -18.59 5.29 -4.03
CA THR A 188 -18.30 3.85 -3.98
C THR A 188 -18.62 3.26 -2.60
N GLU A 189 -19.86 3.44 -2.11
CA GLU A 189 -20.28 2.88 -0.81
C GLU A 189 -20.06 1.36 -0.74
N GLY A 190 -20.34 0.62 -1.82
CA GLY A 190 -20.15 -0.83 -1.88
C GLY A 190 -18.73 -1.27 -1.50
N PHE A 191 -17.71 -0.70 -2.12
CA PHE A 191 -16.32 -1.04 -1.78
C PHE A 191 -15.93 -0.62 -0.35
N SER A 192 -16.54 0.43 0.19
CA SER A 192 -16.25 0.89 1.56
C SER A 192 -16.74 -0.12 2.60
N GLU A 193 -17.94 -0.68 2.45
CA GLU A 193 -18.46 -1.72 3.36
C GLU A 193 -17.61 -2.98 3.33
N PHE A 194 -17.13 -3.38 2.15
CA PHE A 194 -16.23 -4.52 2.02
C PHE A 194 -14.89 -4.26 2.72
N GLU A 195 -14.28 -3.09 2.49
CA GLU A 195 -13.01 -2.71 3.11
C GLU A 195 -13.10 -2.71 4.64
N GLU A 196 -14.20 -2.19 5.22
CA GLU A 196 -14.45 -2.22 6.67
C GLU A 196 -14.65 -3.66 7.18
N SER A 197 -15.43 -4.47 6.47
CA SER A 197 -15.65 -5.86 6.84
C SER A 197 -14.37 -6.69 6.80
N PHE A 198 -13.47 -6.38 5.87
CA PHE A 198 -12.19 -7.06 5.73
C PHE A 198 -11.15 -6.61 6.77
N ALA A 199 -11.27 -5.42 7.34
CA ALA A 199 -10.41 -4.97 8.43
C ALA A 199 -10.45 -5.91 9.66
N ALA A 200 -11.58 -6.61 9.87
CA ALA A 200 -11.76 -7.61 10.91
C ALA A 200 -11.35 -9.05 10.50
N TYR A 201 -10.74 -9.22 9.32
CA TYR A 201 -10.33 -10.53 8.82
C TYR A 201 -9.22 -11.14 9.68
N PRO A 202 -9.33 -12.42 10.07
CA PRO A 202 -8.31 -13.08 10.88
C PRO A 202 -6.99 -13.20 10.11
N SER A 203 -5.89 -13.02 10.82
CA SER A 203 -4.55 -13.21 10.27
C SER A 203 -4.36 -14.61 9.71
N LEU A 204 -3.90 -14.69 8.47
CA LEU A 204 -3.52 -15.96 7.85
C LEU A 204 -2.12 -16.38 8.30
N ILE A 205 -1.98 -17.64 8.71
CA ILE A 205 -0.69 -18.22 9.08
C ILE A 205 -0.12 -18.95 7.86
N TYR A 206 0.79 -18.30 7.15
CA TYR A 206 1.51 -18.86 6.00
C TYR A 206 2.81 -18.09 5.75
N ASP A 207 3.77 -18.70 5.02
CA ASP A 207 4.98 -17.99 4.58
C ASP A 207 4.68 -17.20 3.33
N GLY A 208 4.55 -15.89 3.46
CA GLY A 208 4.28 -15.00 2.34
C GLY A 208 4.36 -13.52 2.72
N PRO A 209 4.30 -12.59 1.73
CA PRO A 209 4.52 -11.17 1.96
C PRO A 209 3.49 -10.50 2.88
N PHE A 210 2.32 -11.10 3.04
CA PHE A 210 1.26 -10.61 3.93
C PHE A 210 1.02 -11.55 5.12
N SER A 211 2.06 -12.18 5.64
CA SER A 211 2.01 -13.07 6.81
C SER A 211 1.80 -12.26 8.09
N ASP A 212 0.56 -11.87 8.35
CA ASP A 212 0.20 -11.01 9.49
C ASP A 212 0.65 -11.62 10.84
N HIS A 213 0.72 -12.95 10.94
CA HIS A 213 1.19 -13.62 12.16
C HIS A 213 2.65 -13.28 12.50
N ILE A 214 3.51 -13.08 11.49
CA ILE A 214 4.91 -12.66 11.72
C ILE A 214 4.92 -11.25 12.30
N LEU A 215 4.02 -10.41 11.82
CA LEU A 215 3.89 -9.03 12.28
C LEU A 215 3.27 -8.91 13.68
N GLN A 216 2.53 -9.95 14.13
CA GLN A 216 1.86 -9.98 15.45
C GLN A 216 2.67 -10.75 16.50
N GLN A 217 3.76 -11.44 16.13
CA GLN A 217 4.62 -12.10 17.08
C GLN A 217 5.30 -11.08 18.01
N ALA A 218 5.25 -11.35 19.30
CA ALA A 218 6.04 -10.59 20.26
C ALA A 218 7.53 -10.75 19.94
N PRO A 219 8.33 -9.68 20.00
CA PRO A 219 9.76 -9.72 19.71
C PRO A 219 10.45 -10.74 20.60
N ARG A 220 11.04 -11.78 20.03
CA ARG A 220 11.75 -12.82 20.82
C ARG A 220 12.93 -12.26 21.59
N ALA A 221 13.59 -11.25 21.06
CA ALA A 221 14.70 -10.56 21.72
C ALA A 221 14.31 -9.84 23.01
N LEU A 222 13.04 -9.45 23.13
CA LEU A 222 12.50 -8.77 24.32
C LEU A 222 11.85 -9.75 25.31
N ALA A 223 11.70 -11.04 24.93
CA ALA A 223 11.08 -12.03 25.81
C ALA A 223 11.90 -12.24 27.07
N GLY A 224 11.32 -11.89 28.23
CA GLY A 224 11.98 -11.99 29.52
C GLY A 224 12.93 -10.83 29.85
N ALA A 225 13.04 -9.81 29.01
CA ALA A 225 13.79 -8.61 29.32
C ALA A 225 13.09 -7.80 30.44
N TYR A 226 13.89 -7.13 31.24
CA TYR A 226 13.36 -6.29 32.34
C TYR A 226 12.63 -5.04 31.81
N THR A 227 11.65 -4.57 32.53
CA THR A 227 10.98 -3.31 32.22
C THR A 227 11.81 -2.13 32.66
N VAL A 228 12.09 -1.19 31.79
CA VAL A 228 12.80 0.05 32.09
C VAL A 228 11.83 1.12 32.58
N THR A 229 12.31 2.00 33.45
CA THR A 229 11.56 3.18 33.85
C THR A 229 11.56 4.22 32.73
N GLU A 230 10.54 5.08 32.68
CA GLU A 230 10.47 6.19 31.73
C GLU A 230 11.72 7.07 31.77
N GLU A 231 12.26 7.35 32.99
CA GLU A 231 13.46 8.15 33.13
C GLU A 231 14.71 7.47 32.53
N ALA A 232 14.86 6.16 32.70
CA ALA A 232 15.93 5.40 32.06
C ALA A 232 15.80 5.37 30.56
N ALA A 233 14.58 5.21 30.05
CA ALA A 233 14.29 5.28 28.64
C ALA A 233 14.57 6.65 28.02
N ARG A 234 14.21 7.74 28.73
CA ARG A 234 14.50 9.12 28.33
C ARG A 234 16.01 9.37 28.24
N GLN A 235 16.77 8.85 29.21
CA GLN A 235 18.24 8.96 29.20
C GLN A 235 18.85 8.21 27.98
N SER A 236 18.32 7.04 27.65
CA SER A 236 18.74 6.28 26.45
C SER A 236 18.42 7.05 25.17
N ALA A 237 17.21 7.61 25.07
CA ALA A 237 16.79 8.45 23.94
C ALA A 237 17.70 9.70 23.82
N ALA A 238 17.96 10.38 24.91
CA ALA A 238 18.83 11.56 24.93
C ALA A 238 20.26 11.24 24.46
N THR A 239 20.80 10.10 24.89
CA THR A 239 22.12 9.62 24.46
C THR A 239 22.14 9.34 22.96
N ALA A 240 21.13 8.66 22.43
CA ALA A 240 21.01 8.37 21.00
C ALA A 240 20.84 9.63 20.14
N LEU A 241 20.04 10.57 20.62
CA LEU A 241 19.82 11.85 19.94
C LEU A 241 20.98 12.84 20.10
N GLY A 242 21.87 12.63 21.07
CA GLY A 242 22.94 13.58 21.42
C GLY A 242 22.41 14.90 21.96
N VAL A 243 21.36 14.85 22.79
CA VAL A 243 20.73 15.99 23.46
C VAL A 243 20.67 15.76 24.98
N GLU A 244 20.35 16.78 25.74
CA GLU A 244 20.12 16.64 27.18
C GLU A 244 18.73 16.05 27.47
N ALA A 245 18.64 15.12 28.45
CA ALA A 245 17.37 14.44 28.76
C ALA A 245 16.23 15.41 29.17
N GLN A 246 16.57 16.56 29.73
CA GLN A 246 15.60 17.61 30.09
C GLN A 246 14.97 18.31 28.87
N GLN A 247 15.58 18.21 27.71
CA GLN A 247 15.04 18.76 26.45
C GLN A 247 13.99 17.85 25.81
N LEU A 248 13.81 16.63 26.33
CA LEU A 248 12.86 15.66 25.82
C LEU A 248 11.59 15.64 26.67
N THR A 249 10.46 15.76 25.98
CA THR A 249 9.10 15.64 26.55
C THR A 249 8.53 14.28 26.19
N SER A 250 7.85 13.61 27.12
CA SER A 250 7.14 12.37 26.86
C SER A 250 5.86 12.65 26.07
N GLU A 251 5.58 11.84 25.08
CA GLU A 251 4.35 11.85 24.30
C GLU A 251 3.60 10.52 24.40
N GLU A 252 2.27 10.55 24.27
CA GLU A 252 1.46 9.34 24.19
C GLU A 252 1.65 8.68 22.83
N THR A 253 1.85 7.35 22.84
CA THR A 253 2.00 6.56 21.60
C THR A 253 0.67 5.96 21.22
N GLU A 254 0.05 6.39 20.14
CA GLU A 254 -1.20 5.83 19.67
C GLU A 254 -1.05 4.44 19.00
N TYR A 255 0.10 4.11 18.42
CA TYR A 255 0.27 2.90 17.60
C TYR A 255 1.66 2.27 17.71
N SER A 256 1.97 1.58 18.80
CA SER A 256 3.16 0.73 18.85
C SER A 256 2.80 -0.73 19.12
N ARG A 257 3.32 -1.64 18.28
CA ARG A 257 3.23 -3.10 18.49
C ARG A 257 3.97 -3.56 19.73
N MET A 258 4.94 -2.77 20.16
CA MET A 258 5.69 -2.94 21.38
C MET A 258 5.36 -1.78 22.28
N GLU A 259 4.97 -2.07 23.54
CA GLU A 259 4.81 -1.02 24.52
C GLU A 259 6.08 -0.21 24.63
N SER A 260 6.01 1.07 24.31
CA SER A 260 7.15 1.95 24.19
C SER A 260 6.90 3.28 24.85
N TYR A 261 7.97 3.98 25.16
CA TYR A 261 7.97 5.39 25.50
C TYR A 261 8.33 6.20 24.26
N CYS A 262 7.63 7.30 24.04
CA CYS A 262 7.92 8.25 22.98
C CYS A 262 8.42 9.55 23.58
N PHE A 263 9.48 10.08 22.99
CA PHE A 263 10.09 11.32 23.43
C PHE A 263 10.26 12.25 22.24
N SER A 264 9.85 13.51 22.41
CA SER A 264 10.04 14.57 21.43
C SER A 264 10.80 15.75 22.03
N GLY A 265 11.43 16.52 21.19
CA GLY A 265 12.13 17.76 21.50
C GLY A 265 12.21 18.66 20.27
N ASP A 266 13.04 19.71 20.31
CA ASP A 266 13.21 20.64 19.19
C ASP A 266 13.82 19.94 17.96
N GLY A 267 12.98 19.53 17.02
CA GLY A 267 13.37 18.82 15.81
C GLY A 267 13.95 17.42 16.05
N VAL A 268 13.68 16.78 17.19
CA VAL A 268 14.15 15.43 17.52
C VAL A 268 13.01 14.56 18.04
N TYR A 269 13.07 13.26 17.74
CA TYR A 269 12.08 12.28 18.17
C TYR A 269 12.74 10.91 18.37
N ALA A 270 12.34 10.20 19.42
CA ALA A 270 12.81 8.84 19.68
C ALA A 270 11.72 7.96 20.28
N ILE A 271 11.73 6.68 19.92
CA ILE A 271 10.90 5.63 20.51
C ILE A 271 11.80 4.61 21.19
N VAL A 272 11.50 4.31 22.46
CA VAL A 272 12.24 3.34 23.28
C VAL A 272 11.27 2.32 23.87
N THR A 273 11.54 1.03 23.70
CA THR A 273 10.68 -0.03 24.25
C THR A 273 10.65 0.02 25.77
N LYS A 274 9.47 -0.19 26.37
CA LYS A 274 9.35 -0.37 27.83
C LYS A 274 10.05 -1.63 28.30
N GLN A 275 10.04 -2.69 27.49
CA GLN A 275 10.70 -3.95 27.76
C GLN A 275 12.10 -3.94 27.12
N GLY A 276 13.13 -4.08 27.90
CA GLY A 276 14.53 -4.09 27.46
C GLY A 276 15.16 -2.73 27.15
N GLY A 277 14.38 -1.64 27.06
CA GLY A 277 14.90 -0.30 26.80
C GLY A 277 15.57 -0.12 25.45
N GLN A 278 15.13 -0.89 24.44
CA GLN A 278 15.71 -0.85 23.09
C GLN A 278 15.20 0.37 22.32
N ILE A 279 16.07 0.97 21.54
CA ILE A 279 15.72 2.11 20.69
C ILE A 279 15.12 1.59 19.41
N CYS A 280 13.83 1.90 19.16
CA CYS A 280 13.12 1.49 17.96
C CYS A 280 13.18 2.50 16.82
N SER A 281 13.23 3.78 17.18
CA SER A 281 13.29 4.87 16.22
C SER A 281 14.03 6.06 16.79
N VAL A 282 14.81 6.70 15.93
CA VAL A 282 15.48 7.97 16.20
C VAL A 282 15.34 8.84 14.96
N LEU A 283 14.77 10.02 15.14
CA LEU A 283 14.63 11.01 14.09
C LEU A 283 15.28 12.32 14.54
N LYS A 284 16.07 12.90 13.66
CA LYS A 284 16.65 14.23 13.85
C LYS A 284 16.35 15.04 12.61
N ASP A 285 15.38 15.93 12.71
CA ASP A 285 14.96 16.81 11.61
C ASP A 285 16.01 17.91 11.45
N ARG A 286 16.84 17.77 10.44
CA ARG A 286 17.85 18.77 10.06
C ARG A 286 18.14 18.71 8.57
N ILE A 287 18.43 19.86 8.00
CA ILE A 287 18.98 19.94 6.65
C ILE A 287 20.47 19.58 6.76
N PRO A 288 20.95 18.54 6.05
CA PRO A 288 22.37 18.20 6.05
C PRO A 288 23.17 19.35 5.43
N GLU A 289 24.09 19.89 6.19
CA GLU A 289 25.06 20.91 5.75
C GLU A 289 26.44 20.30 5.77
N GLY A 290 27.28 20.62 4.80
CA GLY A 290 28.67 20.21 4.79
C GLY A 290 29.13 19.56 3.47
N GLU A 291 30.34 19.00 3.48
CA GLU A 291 30.91 18.29 2.33
C GLU A 291 30.20 16.93 2.14
N ASN A 292 29.99 16.56 0.86
CA ASN A 292 29.50 15.24 0.53
C ASN A 292 30.52 14.18 0.90
N ILE A 293 30.10 13.19 1.67
CA ILE A 293 30.90 12.00 1.99
C ILE A 293 30.62 10.89 0.98
N SER A 294 31.57 9.97 0.79
CA SER A 294 31.36 8.80 -0.05
C SER A 294 30.31 7.84 0.58
N ALA A 295 29.66 7.02 -0.25
CA ALA A 295 28.73 6.00 0.25
C ALA A 295 29.41 5.03 1.24
N GLU A 296 30.66 4.65 0.99
CA GLU A 296 31.44 3.80 1.88
C GLU A 296 31.66 4.44 3.26
N GLU A 297 32.02 5.70 3.30
CA GLU A 297 32.20 6.44 4.55
C GLU A 297 30.87 6.63 5.27
N ALA A 298 29.76 6.88 4.54
CA ALA A 298 28.43 7.00 5.13
C ALA A 298 27.98 5.68 5.77
N LEU A 299 28.15 4.55 5.10
CA LEU A 299 27.83 3.22 5.64
C LEU A 299 28.66 2.89 6.87
N LYS A 300 29.96 3.21 6.85
CA LYS A 300 30.84 3.00 8.01
C LYS A 300 30.42 3.83 9.21
N ARG A 301 30.02 5.08 9.00
CA ARG A 301 29.50 5.94 10.10
C ARG A 301 28.17 5.42 10.63
N ALA A 302 27.26 4.96 9.76
CA ALA A 302 26.00 4.38 10.15
C ALA A 302 26.21 3.09 10.98
N GLN A 303 27.11 2.22 10.56
CA GLN A 303 27.46 1.01 11.31
C GLN A 303 28.06 1.33 12.68
N ALA A 304 28.97 2.33 12.76
CA ALA A 304 29.55 2.78 14.02
C ALA A 304 28.49 3.38 14.96
N TYR A 305 27.50 4.09 14.40
CA TYR A 305 26.38 4.63 15.17
C TYR A 305 25.49 3.50 15.73
N LEU A 306 25.11 2.51 14.91
CA LEU A 306 24.37 1.34 15.39
C LEU A 306 25.11 0.60 16.51
N ALA A 307 26.42 0.40 16.36
CA ALA A 307 27.23 -0.22 17.40
C ALA A 307 27.24 0.59 18.71
N SER A 308 27.24 1.94 18.63
CA SER A 308 27.15 2.81 19.80
C SER A 308 25.80 2.72 20.54
N LEU A 309 24.74 2.28 19.85
CA LEU A 309 23.42 2.03 20.42
C LEU A 309 23.26 0.59 20.94
N GLY A 310 24.30 -0.26 20.84
CA GLY A 310 24.27 -1.65 21.29
C GLY A 310 23.91 -2.66 20.20
N TYR A 311 23.72 -2.24 18.95
CA TYR A 311 23.49 -3.12 17.80
C TYR A 311 24.82 -3.56 17.21
N GLU A 312 25.41 -4.59 17.79
CA GLU A 312 26.68 -5.18 17.33
C GLU A 312 26.42 -6.19 16.19
N ASN A 313 27.44 -6.45 15.39
CA ASN A 313 27.39 -7.43 14.29
C ASN A 313 26.31 -7.16 13.23
N MET A 314 26.12 -5.90 12.90
CA MET A 314 25.20 -5.46 11.82
C MET A 314 25.98 -5.20 10.54
N ASP A 315 25.58 -5.84 9.45
CA ASP A 315 26.15 -5.61 8.12
C ASP A 315 25.14 -4.92 7.22
N SER A 316 25.60 -3.99 6.38
CA SER A 316 24.76 -3.37 5.35
C SER A 316 24.30 -4.41 4.34
N SER A 317 22.98 -4.64 4.27
CA SER A 317 22.35 -5.58 3.33
C SER A 317 21.94 -4.91 2.02
N TYR A 318 21.56 -3.64 2.09
CA TYR A 318 21.14 -2.83 0.95
C TYR A 318 21.29 -1.34 1.27
N TYR A 319 21.58 -0.53 0.27
CA TYR A 319 21.50 0.93 0.39
C TYR A 319 21.04 1.58 -0.91
N GLU A 320 20.46 2.75 -0.79
CA GLU A 320 19.98 3.60 -1.88
C GLU A 320 20.44 5.04 -1.65
N ILE A 321 20.73 5.75 -2.73
CA ILE A 321 21.09 7.18 -2.69
C ILE A 321 20.05 7.96 -3.48
N ALA A 322 19.36 8.87 -2.82
CA ALA A 322 18.41 9.79 -3.43
C ALA A 322 18.81 11.23 -3.08
N GLY A 323 19.27 11.96 -4.08
CA GLY A 323 19.82 13.30 -3.86
C GLY A 323 21.06 13.27 -2.95
N ASN A 324 21.00 13.95 -1.80
CA ASN A 324 22.05 14.00 -0.78
C ASN A 324 21.82 13.08 0.41
N ILE A 325 20.83 12.16 0.30
CA ILE A 325 20.46 11.25 1.37
C ILE A 325 20.83 9.83 0.96
N LEU A 326 21.59 9.14 1.83
CA LEU A 326 21.83 7.71 1.73
C LEU A 326 20.94 7.00 2.75
N THR A 327 20.08 6.11 2.27
CA THR A 327 19.28 5.21 3.10
C THR A 327 19.92 3.83 3.04
N ALA A 328 20.19 3.23 4.18
CA ALA A 328 20.81 1.90 4.26
C ALA A 328 20.04 1.00 5.21
N ASN A 329 19.90 -0.27 4.85
CA ASN A 329 19.37 -1.33 5.69
C ASN A 329 20.54 -2.16 6.23
N PHE A 330 20.53 -2.40 7.54
CA PHE A 330 21.49 -3.26 8.19
C PHE A 330 20.79 -4.51 8.73
N ALA A 331 21.41 -5.65 8.58
CA ALA A 331 20.93 -6.92 9.08
C ALA A 331 21.90 -7.52 10.08
N ALA A 332 21.39 -8.10 11.15
CA ALA A 332 22.19 -8.80 12.12
C ALA A 332 22.87 -10.05 11.51
N ARG A 333 24.07 -10.37 11.97
CA ARG A 333 24.80 -11.60 11.57
C ARG A 333 24.98 -12.55 12.74
N GLN A 334 24.74 -13.82 12.45
CA GLN A 334 25.08 -14.93 13.35
C GLN A 334 26.01 -15.89 12.64
N GLY A 335 27.30 -15.81 12.95
CA GLY A 335 28.33 -16.53 12.20
C GLY A 335 28.43 -16.04 10.74
N SER A 336 28.21 -16.93 9.79
CA SER A 336 28.20 -16.62 8.35
C SER A 336 26.80 -16.28 7.80
N ALA A 337 25.75 -16.43 8.60
CA ALA A 337 24.36 -16.21 8.17
C ALA A 337 23.89 -14.79 8.48
N THR A 338 23.19 -14.17 7.54
CA THR A 338 22.50 -12.90 7.72
C THR A 338 21.06 -13.18 8.16
N ILE A 339 20.60 -12.50 9.21
CA ILE A 339 19.26 -12.65 9.77
C ILE A 339 18.38 -11.53 9.25
N TYR A 340 17.71 -11.75 8.11
CA TYR A 340 16.87 -10.74 7.46
C TYR A 340 15.63 -10.30 8.25
N PRO A 341 14.98 -11.12 9.10
CA PRO A 341 13.88 -10.63 9.93
C PRO A 341 14.26 -9.56 10.97
N ASP A 342 15.57 -9.43 11.29
CA ASP A 342 16.10 -8.46 12.22
C ASP A 342 16.84 -7.33 11.46
N LEU A 343 16.14 -6.68 10.53
CA LEU A 343 16.63 -5.51 9.81
C LEU A 343 16.45 -4.24 10.64
N VAL A 344 17.42 -3.34 10.55
CA VAL A 344 17.39 -1.98 11.10
C VAL A 344 17.60 -0.95 10.00
#